data_de5ccfea98d8092d7daf2bee31ea5c53
#
_entry.id   de5ccfea98d8092d7daf2bee31ea5c53
#
_cell.length_a   1.000
_cell.length_b   1.000
_cell.length_c   1.000
_cell.angle_alpha   90.00
_cell.angle_beta   90.00
_cell.angle_gamma   90.00
#
_symmetry.space_group_name_H-M   'P 1'
#
loop_
_entity.id
_entity.type
_entity.pdbx_description
1 polymer ?
#
loop_
_entity_poly.entity_id
_entity_poly.type
_entity_poly.pdbx_seq_one_letter_code
_entity_poly.pdbx_strand_id
1 'polypeptide(L)'
;MGAQDDARVQTEGKLDGRLVTFTYKGADKPEDRELSWSEGQSSACSPATRIPQGTDVHPADGVTIKLPGHDIIAILPTNAQESNAHSILYVAKSPEGEHDGVPFTFTAATAINLPLPVVTDFGRPDGNYWKPRQGHGQDIRQIHVVVSIGSGTGQALAVCQYMLKPLLQSACFLTESDYTLHVTTSEMTVTDLTRDVFLPQANKGLAQAIVLLSGDGGMVDIINAILSAQRQTTFVKPCITLLPLGTGNALANSAGINSDNTAGLRTLLHGSPKGLPLFRAKFSPGARLLVDHQQEEQHLHQEDGVPIAYGAVVCSWGLHASLVADSDSAEYRKYGAERFQMAAKDLLYPSDGSTAHQYLGKLSVLCASDDGQSEWRPIDRDTHGYILATLVSQLEKGFTISPASKPLDGALRLIHFAPVGGEETMEIMTKAYQGGQHVSDERVSYERVEGIRIEFAETETRWRKVCIDGKIICVEPGGWVEVRTHAEGVVDLVVSQ
;
A
#
# COMPACT_ATOMS: atom_id res chain seq x y z
N MET A 1 24.00 25.62 -15.30
CA MET A 1 22.70 25.29 -14.76
C MET A 1 21.69 26.11 -15.54
N GLY A 2 21.19 25.57 -16.65
CA GLY A 2 20.18 26.19 -17.49
C GLY A 2 18.82 25.92 -16.87
N ALA A 3 18.01 26.97 -16.69
CA ALA A 3 16.59 26.84 -16.42
C ALA A 3 15.98 26.08 -17.61
N GLN A 4 15.48 24.85 -17.35
CA GLN A 4 14.59 24.17 -18.30
C GLN A 4 13.29 24.97 -18.30
N ASP A 5 13.00 25.61 -19.43
CA ASP A 5 11.72 26.27 -19.68
C ASP A 5 10.60 25.25 -19.41
N ASP A 6 9.74 25.55 -18.46
CA ASP A 6 8.46 24.85 -18.22
C ASP A 6 7.64 24.92 -19.52
N ALA A 7 7.76 23.93 -20.37
CA ALA A 7 7.08 23.89 -21.68
C ALA A 7 5.57 23.84 -21.45
N ARG A 8 4.92 25.01 -21.57
CA ARG A 8 3.47 25.12 -21.54
C ARG A 8 2.92 24.96 -22.96
N VAL A 9 1.98 24.05 -23.11
CA VAL A 9 1.26 23.84 -24.37
C VAL A 9 -0.17 24.30 -24.20
N GLN A 10 -0.63 25.14 -25.12
CA GLN A 10 -2.02 25.61 -25.16
C GLN A 10 -2.73 25.10 -26.41
N THR A 11 -4.01 24.78 -26.24
CA THR A 11 -4.87 24.26 -27.32
C THR A 11 -6.31 24.72 -27.10
N GLU A 12 -6.94 25.23 -28.14
CA GLU A 12 -8.39 25.47 -28.09
C GLU A 12 -9.15 24.17 -28.30
N GLY A 13 -10.18 23.96 -27.50
CA GLY A 13 -10.97 22.75 -27.54
C GLY A 13 -12.34 22.91 -26.86
N LYS A 14 -12.94 21.79 -26.50
CA LYS A 14 -14.21 21.78 -25.75
C LYS A 14 -14.05 20.90 -24.51
N LEU A 15 -14.71 21.31 -23.40
CA LEU A 15 -14.90 20.52 -22.20
C LEU A 15 -16.40 20.47 -21.91
N ASP A 16 -16.96 19.25 -21.87
CA ASP A 16 -18.39 18.99 -21.72
C ASP A 16 -19.27 19.84 -22.64
N GLY A 17 -18.81 19.99 -23.92
CA GLY A 17 -19.48 20.74 -24.97
C GLY A 17 -19.22 22.27 -24.98
N ARG A 18 -18.52 22.81 -23.99
CA ARG A 18 -18.19 24.23 -23.92
C ARG A 18 -16.82 24.53 -24.50
N LEU A 19 -16.67 25.67 -25.20
CA LEU A 19 -15.39 26.12 -25.72
C LEU A 19 -14.47 26.56 -24.58
N VAL A 20 -13.27 25.98 -24.54
CA VAL A 20 -12.24 26.28 -23.56
C VAL A 20 -10.86 26.38 -24.20
N THR A 21 -9.97 27.11 -23.56
CA THR A 21 -8.54 27.03 -23.85
C THR A 21 -7.88 26.15 -22.81
N PHE A 22 -7.37 24.99 -23.23
CA PHE A 22 -6.56 24.11 -22.38
C PHE A 22 -5.13 24.60 -22.32
N THR A 23 -4.55 24.56 -21.13
CA THR A 23 -3.11 24.80 -20.92
C THR A 23 -2.55 23.60 -20.14
N TYR A 24 -1.53 22.96 -20.68
CA TYR A 24 -0.83 21.88 -20.00
C TYR A 24 0.59 22.30 -19.68
N LYS A 25 0.97 22.12 -18.41
CA LYS A 25 2.32 22.25 -17.88
C LYS A 25 2.87 20.85 -17.66
N GLY A 26 3.81 20.42 -18.52
CA GLY A 26 4.56 19.18 -18.34
C GLY A 26 5.64 19.35 -17.27
N ALA A 27 6.03 18.24 -16.62
CA ALA A 27 7.14 18.17 -15.69
C ALA A 27 7.68 16.74 -15.64
N ASP A 28 8.94 16.59 -15.20
CA ASP A 28 9.58 15.27 -15.06
C ASP A 28 8.83 14.41 -14.03
N LYS A 29 8.40 15.02 -12.93
CA LYS A 29 7.63 14.34 -11.91
C LYS A 29 6.13 14.49 -12.14
N PRO A 30 5.36 13.40 -12.05
CA PRO A 30 3.91 13.44 -12.26
C PRO A 30 3.18 14.42 -11.33
N GLU A 31 3.65 14.59 -10.10
CA GLU A 31 3.07 15.50 -9.11
C GLU A 31 3.20 16.97 -9.47
N ASP A 32 4.18 17.34 -10.31
CA ASP A 32 4.42 18.73 -10.75
C ASP A 32 3.68 19.08 -12.04
N ARG A 33 3.01 18.10 -12.66
CA ARG A 33 2.22 18.29 -13.89
C ARG A 33 0.88 18.94 -13.56
N GLU A 34 0.39 19.80 -14.46
CA GLU A 34 -0.89 20.49 -14.29
C GLU A 34 -1.62 20.65 -15.64
N LEU A 35 -2.87 20.19 -15.70
CA LEU A 35 -3.80 20.58 -16.76
C LEU A 35 -4.70 21.67 -16.23
N SER A 36 -4.85 22.77 -16.97
CA SER A 36 -5.78 23.84 -16.63
C SER A 36 -6.60 24.26 -17.84
N TRP A 37 -7.75 24.86 -17.57
CA TRP A 37 -8.59 25.41 -18.64
C TRP A 37 -9.32 26.66 -18.19
N SER A 38 -9.61 27.55 -19.16
CA SER A 38 -10.43 28.75 -18.98
C SER A 38 -11.50 28.80 -20.08
N GLU A 39 -12.72 29.22 -19.73
CA GLU A 39 -13.77 29.43 -20.72
C GLU A 39 -13.39 30.63 -21.61
N GLY A 40 -13.52 30.46 -22.94
CA GLY A 40 -13.36 31.55 -23.88
C GLY A 40 -14.50 32.55 -23.72
N GLN A 41 -14.23 33.85 -23.88
CA GLN A 41 -15.28 34.86 -23.93
C GLN A 41 -16.22 34.58 -25.09
N SER A 42 -17.42 34.07 -24.81
CA SER A 42 -18.48 33.89 -25.80
C SER A 42 -19.08 35.24 -26.14
N SER A 43 -18.82 35.74 -27.34
CA SER A 43 -19.63 36.79 -27.89
C SER A 43 -21.00 36.24 -28.32
N ALA A 44 -22.05 36.76 -27.67
CA ALA A 44 -23.48 36.69 -28.04
C ALA A 44 -24.39 35.64 -27.40
N CYS A 45 -25.24 36.19 -26.55
CA CYS A 45 -26.71 35.97 -26.37
C CYS A 45 -27.35 34.60 -26.62
N SER A 46 -27.87 33.97 -25.57
CA SER A 46 -29.33 33.83 -25.34
C SER A 46 -29.59 33.09 -24.01
N PRO A 47 -30.64 33.44 -23.23
CA PRO A 47 -30.97 32.80 -21.98
C PRO A 47 -31.82 31.55 -22.24
N ALA A 48 -31.40 30.39 -21.87
CA ALA A 48 -32.22 29.20 -21.87
C ALA A 48 -32.07 28.40 -20.60
N THR A 49 -33.15 28.37 -19.88
CA THR A 49 -33.74 27.35 -19.01
C THR A 49 -32.78 26.54 -18.10
N ARG A 50 -32.84 26.87 -16.82
CA ARG A 50 -32.31 26.06 -15.71
C ARG A 50 -33.01 24.70 -15.66
N ILE A 51 -32.22 23.63 -15.66
CA ILE A 51 -32.58 22.32 -15.10
C ILE A 51 -31.61 22.05 -13.95
N PRO A 52 -32.10 21.74 -12.73
CA PRO A 52 -31.22 21.52 -11.58
C PRO A 52 -30.87 20.05 -11.49
N GLN A 53 -29.60 19.68 -11.73
CA GLN A 53 -29.02 18.39 -11.28
C GLN A 53 -27.49 18.45 -11.29
N GLY A 54 -26.87 18.15 -10.12
CA GLY A 54 -25.46 17.81 -9.97
C GLY A 54 -24.56 19.05 -9.81
N THR A 55 -23.67 18.98 -8.87
CA THR A 55 -22.68 20.02 -8.53
C THR A 55 -21.80 20.38 -9.72
N ASP A 56 -22.30 21.25 -10.59
CA ASP A 56 -21.53 21.85 -11.67
C ASP A 56 -20.64 22.95 -11.09
N VAL A 57 -19.36 22.65 -10.91
CA VAL A 57 -18.33 23.68 -10.68
C VAL A 57 -18.03 24.31 -12.04
N HIS A 58 -18.90 25.19 -12.50
CA HIS A 58 -18.62 26.04 -13.65
C HIS A 58 -18.18 27.44 -13.15
N PRO A 59 -16.96 27.87 -13.53
CA PRO A 59 -16.47 29.19 -13.15
C PRO A 59 -17.27 30.29 -13.87
N ALA A 60 -17.44 31.42 -13.21
CA ALA A 60 -17.84 32.68 -13.86
C ALA A 60 -16.77 33.07 -14.91
N ASP A 61 -17.17 33.82 -15.94
CA ASP A 61 -16.30 34.28 -17.03
C ASP A 61 -14.91 34.73 -16.51
N GLY A 62 -13.85 34.13 -17.04
CA GLY A 62 -12.46 34.48 -16.74
C GLY A 62 -11.77 33.69 -15.63
N VAL A 63 -12.44 32.71 -14.99
CA VAL A 63 -11.81 31.85 -13.98
C VAL A 63 -11.09 30.68 -14.66
N THR A 64 -9.83 30.46 -14.30
CA THR A 64 -9.06 29.31 -14.72
C THR A 64 -9.21 28.17 -13.70
N ILE A 65 -9.70 27.03 -14.14
CA ILE A 65 -9.72 25.80 -13.34
C ILE A 65 -8.39 25.08 -13.52
N LYS A 66 -7.85 24.54 -12.44
CA LYS A 66 -6.61 23.79 -12.40
C LYS A 66 -6.87 22.37 -11.94
N LEU A 67 -6.35 21.39 -12.68
CA LEU A 67 -6.36 19.98 -12.37
C LEU A 67 -4.92 19.50 -12.21
N PRO A 68 -4.44 19.35 -10.97
CA PRO A 68 -3.11 18.85 -10.71
C PRO A 68 -2.91 17.43 -11.25
N GLY A 69 -1.71 17.12 -11.71
CA GLY A 69 -1.39 15.80 -12.24
C GLY A 69 -1.60 14.66 -11.24
N HIS A 70 -1.44 14.92 -9.93
CA HIS A 70 -1.68 13.92 -8.89
C HIS A 70 -3.16 13.59 -8.66
N ASP A 71 -4.10 14.37 -9.25
CA ASP A 71 -5.54 14.09 -9.21
C ASP A 71 -6.04 13.36 -10.48
N ILE A 72 -5.26 13.36 -11.57
CA ILE A 72 -5.64 12.70 -12.84
C ILE A 72 -5.43 11.20 -12.71
N ILE A 73 -6.48 10.41 -12.96
CA ILE A 73 -6.41 8.94 -13.00
C ILE A 73 -5.94 8.49 -14.39
N ALA A 74 -6.62 8.93 -15.43
CA ALA A 74 -6.31 8.56 -16.81
C ALA A 74 -6.97 9.53 -17.81
N ILE A 75 -6.45 9.55 -19.04
CA ILE A 75 -7.10 10.16 -20.20
C ILE A 75 -7.32 9.08 -21.25
N LEU A 76 -8.59 8.80 -21.55
CA LEU A 76 -8.98 7.70 -22.42
C LEU A 76 -9.67 8.21 -23.67
N PRO A 77 -9.41 7.62 -24.86
CA PRO A 77 -10.18 7.93 -26.04
C PRO A 77 -11.66 7.57 -25.83
N THR A 78 -12.57 8.39 -26.30
CA THR A 78 -14.00 8.09 -26.30
C THR A 78 -14.43 7.51 -27.63
N ASN A 79 -15.53 6.73 -27.63
CA ASN A 79 -16.17 6.24 -28.85
C ASN A 79 -17.07 7.30 -29.53
N ALA A 80 -16.91 8.58 -29.16
CA ALA A 80 -17.70 9.66 -29.73
C ALA A 80 -17.40 9.83 -31.24
N GLN A 81 -18.38 10.30 -32.00
CA GLN A 81 -18.26 10.52 -33.45
C GLN A 81 -17.23 11.61 -33.81
N GLU A 82 -16.77 12.38 -32.85
CA GLU A 82 -15.75 13.42 -33.04
C GLU A 82 -14.34 12.81 -32.87
N SER A 83 -13.53 12.95 -33.90
CA SER A 83 -12.10 12.61 -33.84
C SER A 83 -11.42 13.49 -32.79
N ASN A 84 -10.54 12.95 -31.96
CA ASN A 84 -9.83 13.60 -30.83
C ASN A 84 -10.67 13.87 -29.57
N ALA A 85 -11.78 13.15 -29.38
CA ALA A 85 -12.53 13.20 -28.13
C ALA A 85 -11.92 12.23 -27.10
N HIS A 86 -11.72 12.73 -25.88
CA HIS A 86 -11.15 11.98 -24.75
C HIS A 86 -12.02 12.16 -23.49
N SER A 87 -12.01 11.16 -22.63
CA SER A 87 -12.53 11.27 -21.29
C SER A 87 -11.37 11.51 -20.33
N ILE A 88 -11.41 12.61 -19.58
CA ILE A 88 -10.52 12.91 -18.46
C ILE A 88 -11.11 12.26 -17.22
N LEU A 89 -10.44 11.28 -16.66
CA LEU A 89 -10.82 10.60 -15.42
C LEU A 89 -9.95 11.14 -14.30
N TYR A 90 -10.55 11.67 -13.25
CA TYR A 90 -9.82 12.31 -12.16
C TYR A 90 -10.57 12.19 -10.83
N VAL A 91 -9.88 12.52 -9.73
CA VAL A 91 -10.51 12.66 -8.43
C VAL A 91 -10.74 14.14 -8.13
N ALA A 92 -11.92 14.45 -7.64
CA ALA A 92 -12.28 15.78 -7.16
C ALA A 92 -12.47 15.75 -5.65
N LYS A 93 -12.18 16.85 -4.96
CA LYS A 93 -12.44 16.95 -3.52
C LYS A 93 -13.92 16.76 -3.25
N SER A 94 -14.24 15.90 -2.28
CA SER A 94 -15.60 15.74 -1.80
C SER A 94 -16.04 17.00 -1.05
N PRO A 95 -17.31 17.43 -1.19
CA PRO A 95 -17.87 18.44 -0.31
C PRO A 95 -17.84 17.98 1.15
N GLU A 96 -17.65 18.93 2.09
CA GLU A 96 -17.64 18.61 3.52
C GLU A 96 -18.96 17.94 3.96
N GLY A 97 -18.85 16.81 4.66
CA GLY A 97 -19.99 16.05 5.17
C GLY A 97 -20.71 15.16 4.16
N GLU A 98 -20.26 15.10 2.91
CA GLU A 98 -20.77 14.20 1.88
C GLU A 98 -19.89 12.93 1.74
N HIS A 99 -20.43 11.92 1.06
CA HIS A 99 -19.72 10.69 0.66
C HIS A 99 -19.04 9.94 1.82
N ASP A 100 -19.70 9.90 2.98
CA ASP A 100 -19.21 9.16 4.17
C ASP A 100 -17.79 9.57 4.61
N GLY A 101 -17.42 10.85 4.39
CA GLY A 101 -16.13 11.41 4.80
C GLY A 101 -14.96 11.05 3.91
N VAL A 102 -15.17 10.46 2.73
CA VAL A 102 -14.10 10.26 1.74
C VAL A 102 -13.62 11.61 1.21
N PRO A 103 -12.31 11.91 1.25
CA PRO A 103 -11.80 13.23 0.89
C PRO A 103 -11.88 13.54 -0.61
N PHE A 104 -12.01 12.51 -1.45
CA PHE A 104 -12.07 12.60 -2.90
C PHE A 104 -13.15 11.69 -3.47
N THR A 105 -13.73 12.11 -4.59
CA THR A 105 -14.67 11.30 -5.39
C THR A 105 -14.19 11.19 -6.82
N PHE A 106 -14.61 10.12 -7.50
CA PHE A 106 -14.34 9.94 -8.93
C PHE A 106 -15.17 10.91 -9.75
N THR A 107 -14.53 11.52 -10.74
CA THR A 107 -15.16 12.45 -11.70
C THR A 107 -14.66 12.14 -13.11
N ALA A 108 -15.52 12.32 -14.09
CA ALA A 108 -15.20 12.19 -15.50
C ALA A 108 -15.70 13.41 -16.28
N ALA A 109 -14.88 13.94 -17.17
CA ALA A 109 -15.23 15.02 -18.08
C ALA A 109 -14.87 14.65 -19.53
N THR A 110 -15.69 15.08 -20.48
CA THR A 110 -15.42 14.85 -21.91
C THR A 110 -14.70 16.05 -22.50
N ALA A 111 -13.53 15.81 -23.07
CA ALA A 111 -12.70 16.85 -23.71
C ALA A 111 -12.45 16.53 -25.17
N ILE A 112 -12.43 17.59 -25.99
CA ILE A 112 -12.10 17.52 -27.41
C ILE A 112 -10.88 18.43 -27.65
N ASN A 113 -9.91 17.94 -28.42
CA ASN A 113 -8.67 18.65 -28.73
C ASN A 113 -7.82 18.95 -27.47
N LEU A 114 -7.61 17.97 -26.61
CA LEU A 114 -6.62 18.08 -25.52
C LEU A 114 -5.21 18.29 -26.09
N PRO A 115 -4.32 19.01 -25.37
CA PRO A 115 -2.91 19.06 -25.72
C PRO A 115 -2.32 17.64 -25.82
N LEU A 116 -1.61 17.33 -26.91
CA LEU A 116 -1.04 16.01 -27.11
C LEU A 116 -0.15 15.51 -25.96
N PRO A 117 0.69 16.36 -25.31
CA PRO A 117 1.51 15.92 -24.20
C PRO A 117 0.69 15.39 -23.01
N VAL A 118 -0.46 15.99 -22.67
CA VAL A 118 -1.28 15.49 -21.57
C VAL A 118 -1.91 14.13 -21.90
N VAL A 119 -2.30 13.92 -23.17
CA VAL A 119 -2.80 12.61 -23.63
C VAL A 119 -1.70 11.57 -23.58
N THR A 120 -0.45 11.93 -23.89
CA THR A 120 0.69 11.03 -23.80
C THR A 120 1.03 10.68 -22.36
N ASP A 121 1.03 11.67 -21.46
CA ASP A 121 1.45 11.50 -20.07
C ASP A 121 0.43 10.75 -19.19
N PHE A 122 -0.86 10.86 -19.51
CA PHE A 122 -1.96 10.24 -18.76
C PHE A 122 -2.81 9.28 -19.59
N GLY A 123 -2.44 9.03 -20.85
CA GLY A 123 -3.08 8.03 -21.68
C GLY A 123 -2.80 6.61 -21.17
N ARG A 124 -3.75 5.73 -21.40
CA ARG A 124 -3.62 4.32 -20.99
C ARG A 124 -2.70 3.58 -21.94
N PRO A 125 -1.67 2.87 -21.47
CA PRO A 125 -0.88 1.99 -22.32
C PRO A 125 -1.75 0.88 -22.92
N ASP A 126 -1.47 0.49 -24.16
CA ASP A 126 -2.05 -0.73 -24.73
C ASP A 126 -1.59 -1.96 -23.93
N GLY A 127 -2.51 -2.88 -23.62
CA GLY A 127 -2.15 -4.12 -22.93
C GLY A 127 -2.67 -4.27 -21.51
N ASN A 128 -3.81 -3.71 -21.25
CA ASN A 128 -4.46 -3.75 -19.94
C ASN A 128 -4.76 -5.17 -19.44
N TYR A 129 -4.15 -5.56 -18.33
CA TYR A 129 -4.37 -6.85 -17.68
C TYR A 129 -5.81 -7.06 -17.17
N TRP A 130 -6.63 -5.97 -17.09
CA TRP A 130 -8.04 -6.01 -16.69
C TRP A 130 -9.01 -6.44 -17.79
N LYS A 131 -8.62 -6.27 -19.08
CA LYS A 131 -9.51 -6.70 -20.16
C LYS A 131 -9.62 -8.22 -20.12
N PRO A 132 -10.84 -8.79 -20.03
CA PRO A 132 -11.04 -10.19 -20.39
C PRO A 132 -10.44 -10.34 -21.80
N ARG A 133 -9.44 -11.19 -21.96
CA ARG A 133 -8.95 -11.47 -23.32
C ARG A 133 -10.11 -12.05 -24.10
N GLN A 134 -10.56 -11.34 -25.14
CA GLN A 134 -11.55 -11.85 -26.08
C GLN A 134 -10.91 -12.99 -26.86
N GLY A 135 -11.06 -14.23 -26.38
CA GLY A 135 -10.54 -15.42 -27.00
C GLY A 135 -11.33 -16.65 -26.57
N HIS A 136 -11.60 -17.55 -27.48
CA HIS A 136 -12.32 -18.78 -27.21
C HIS A 136 -11.49 -19.69 -26.28
N GLY A 137 -11.95 -19.92 -25.04
CA GLY A 137 -11.47 -20.95 -24.11
C GLY A 137 -10.27 -20.54 -23.24
N GLN A 138 -10.39 -20.72 -21.95
CA GLN A 138 -9.39 -20.67 -20.86
C GLN A 138 -8.81 -19.32 -20.40
N ASP A 139 -8.99 -18.21 -21.12
CA ASP A 139 -8.38 -16.91 -20.76
C ASP A 139 -9.36 -15.93 -20.03
N ILE A 140 -10.46 -16.41 -19.46
CA ILE A 140 -11.38 -15.54 -18.71
C ILE A 140 -10.78 -15.32 -17.32
N ARG A 141 -10.25 -14.12 -17.08
CA ARG A 141 -9.78 -13.71 -15.77
C ARG A 141 -10.99 -13.47 -14.86
N GLN A 142 -10.99 -14.09 -13.68
CA GLN A 142 -11.98 -13.83 -12.65
C GLN A 142 -11.63 -12.56 -11.90
N ILE A 143 -12.58 -11.65 -11.77
CA ILE A 143 -12.37 -10.37 -11.09
C ILE A 143 -13.06 -10.42 -9.73
N HIS A 144 -12.32 -10.14 -8.69
CA HIS A 144 -12.81 -10.06 -7.32
C HIS A 144 -12.52 -8.66 -6.76
N VAL A 145 -13.50 -8.07 -6.07
CA VAL A 145 -13.34 -6.83 -5.32
C VAL A 145 -13.53 -7.16 -3.84
N VAL A 146 -12.48 -6.97 -3.04
CA VAL A 146 -12.50 -7.25 -1.60
C VAL A 146 -12.49 -5.94 -0.83
N VAL A 147 -13.53 -5.69 -0.05
CA VAL A 147 -13.71 -4.46 0.73
C VAL A 147 -13.54 -4.78 2.22
N SER A 148 -12.41 -4.34 2.79
CA SER A 148 -12.08 -4.55 4.20
C SER A 148 -12.63 -3.40 5.05
N ILE A 149 -13.83 -3.57 5.60
CA ILE A 149 -14.54 -2.52 6.34
C ILE A 149 -13.89 -2.14 7.67
N GLY A 150 -13.13 -3.05 8.29
CA GLY A 150 -12.39 -2.80 9.53
C GLY A 150 -10.98 -2.22 9.31
N SER A 151 -10.59 -1.93 8.06
CA SER A 151 -9.24 -1.43 7.75
C SER A 151 -9.14 0.08 7.91
N GLY A 152 -8.06 0.54 8.56
CA GLY A 152 -7.70 1.95 8.66
C GLY A 152 -8.80 2.82 9.23
N THR A 153 -9.28 3.78 8.44
CA THR A 153 -10.32 4.74 8.80
C THR A 153 -11.76 4.22 8.61
N GLY A 154 -11.93 2.98 8.15
CA GLY A 154 -13.25 2.41 7.85
C GLY A 154 -13.90 2.91 6.55
N GLN A 155 -13.15 3.62 5.70
CA GLN A 155 -13.68 4.25 4.47
C GLN A 155 -13.76 3.30 3.26
N ALA A 156 -13.44 2.02 3.40
CA ALA A 156 -13.34 1.09 2.27
C ALA A 156 -14.65 0.95 1.47
N LEU A 157 -15.82 0.94 2.15
CA LEU A 157 -17.12 0.91 1.47
C LEU A 157 -17.38 2.17 0.65
N ALA A 158 -17.10 3.33 1.23
CA ALA A 158 -17.32 4.62 0.58
C ALA A 158 -16.38 4.78 -0.63
N VAL A 159 -15.09 4.44 -0.50
CA VAL A 159 -14.14 4.42 -1.63
C VAL A 159 -14.60 3.44 -2.72
N CYS A 160 -15.09 2.27 -2.35
CA CYS A 160 -15.66 1.32 -3.31
C CYS A 160 -16.85 1.94 -4.06
N GLN A 161 -17.77 2.59 -3.35
CA GLN A 161 -19.01 3.16 -3.91
C GLN A 161 -18.75 4.41 -4.76
N TYR A 162 -17.95 5.35 -4.25
CA TYR A 162 -17.82 6.69 -4.86
C TYR A 162 -16.59 6.85 -5.76
N MET A 163 -15.66 5.89 -5.73
CA MET A 163 -14.45 5.97 -6.55
C MET A 163 -14.27 4.75 -7.44
N LEU A 164 -14.24 3.52 -6.88
CA LEU A 164 -13.92 2.32 -7.63
C LEU A 164 -15.02 1.91 -8.62
N LYS A 165 -16.27 1.75 -8.16
CA LYS A 165 -17.40 1.33 -9.02
C LYS A 165 -17.60 2.26 -10.22
N PRO A 166 -17.64 3.60 -10.08
CA PRO A 166 -17.73 4.50 -11.22
C PRO A 166 -16.55 4.39 -12.18
N LEU A 167 -15.33 4.18 -11.66
CA LEU A 167 -14.14 3.96 -12.49
C LEU A 167 -14.25 2.65 -13.28
N LEU A 168 -14.63 1.54 -12.65
CA LEU A 168 -14.79 0.24 -13.32
C LEU A 168 -15.81 0.33 -14.46
N GLN A 169 -16.90 1.04 -14.24
CA GLN A 169 -17.93 1.25 -15.25
C GLN A 169 -17.44 2.12 -16.42
N SER A 170 -16.82 3.25 -16.14
CA SER A 170 -16.44 4.23 -17.17
C SER A 170 -15.15 3.88 -17.91
N ALA A 171 -14.13 3.36 -17.22
CA ALA A 171 -12.82 3.07 -17.78
C ALA A 171 -12.63 1.61 -18.22
N CYS A 172 -13.22 0.67 -17.49
CA CYS A 172 -13.07 -0.76 -17.76
C CYS A 172 -14.28 -1.36 -18.47
N PHE A 173 -15.40 -0.62 -18.56
CA PHE A 173 -16.68 -1.09 -19.10
C PHE A 173 -17.20 -2.33 -18.37
N LEU A 174 -16.93 -2.42 -17.05
CA LEU A 174 -17.39 -3.50 -16.19
C LEU A 174 -18.66 -3.09 -15.46
N THR A 175 -19.61 -4.00 -15.42
CA THR A 175 -20.85 -3.90 -14.63
C THR A 175 -20.73 -4.77 -13.38
N GLU A 176 -21.68 -4.66 -12.46
CA GLU A 176 -21.67 -5.46 -11.22
C GLU A 176 -21.79 -6.98 -11.48
N SER A 177 -22.18 -7.40 -12.68
CA SER A 177 -22.19 -8.81 -13.09
C SER A 177 -20.83 -9.34 -13.54
N ASP A 178 -19.85 -8.46 -13.81
CA ASP A 178 -18.56 -8.83 -14.37
C ASP A 178 -17.50 -9.09 -13.29
N TYR A 179 -17.80 -8.80 -12.02
CA TYR A 179 -16.92 -9.06 -10.88
C TYR A 179 -17.69 -9.54 -9.65
N THR A 180 -17.01 -10.21 -8.74
CA THR A 180 -17.60 -10.63 -7.46
C THR A 180 -17.17 -9.66 -6.36
N LEU A 181 -18.14 -9.03 -5.70
CA LEU A 181 -17.89 -8.16 -4.56
C LEU A 181 -17.92 -8.98 -3.26
N HIS A 182 -16.85 -8.85 -2.47
CA HIS A 182 -16.72 -9.44 -1.14
C HIS A 182 -16.53 -8.33 -0.11
N VAL A 183 -17.43 -8.27 0.87
CA VAL A 183 -17.32 -7.34 2.01
C VAL A 183 -16.90 -8.14 3.23
N THR A 184 -15.84 -7.72 3.91
CA THR A 184 -15.37 -8.43 5.10
C THR A 184 -16.33 -8.24 6.27
N THR A 185 -16.50 -9.30 7.06
CA THR A 185 -17.35 -9.30 8.28
C THR A 185 -16.53 -9.55 9.55
N SER A 186 -15.28 -9.98 9.39
CA SER A 186 -14.33 -10.26 10.48
C SER A 186 -12.89 -10.12 9.99
N GLU A 187 -11.93 -10.16 10.89
CA GLU A 187 -10.50 -10.20 10.58
C GLU A 187 -10.08 -11.46 9.81
N MET A 188 -10.84 -12.56 9.94
CA MET A 188 -10.59 -13.82 9.25
C MET A 188 -11.16 -13.88 7.83
N THR A 189 -12.04 -12.94 7.45
CA THR A 189 -12.78 -13.03 6.17
C THR A 189 -11.84 -13.12 4.95
N VAL A 190 -10.74 -12.38 4.91
CA VAL A 190 -9.78 -12.42 3.79
C VAL A 190 -9.06 -13.78 3.73
N THR A 191 -8.67 -14.32 4.87
CA THR A 191 -8.09 -15.66 4.98
C THR A 191 -9.05 -16.73 4.49
N ASP A 192 -10.32 -16.67 4.92
CA ASP A 192 -11.37 -17.62 4.51
C ASP A 192 -11.66 -17.52 3.01
N LEU A 193 -11.83 -16.31 2.47
CA LEU A 193 -11.98 -16.09 1.03
C LEU A 193 -10.79 -16.65 0.23
N THR A 194 -9.58 -16.49 0.75
CA THR A 194 -8.39 -17.03 0.07
C THR A 194 -8.41 -18.53 0.07
N ARG A 195 -8.73 -19.17 1.21
CA ARG A 195 -8.79 -20.62 1.32
C ARG A 195 -9.91 -21.23 0.49
N ASP A 196 -11.11 -20.62 0.50
CA ASP A 196 -12.32 -21.24 -0.01
C ASP A 196 -12.64 -20.82 -1.45
N VAL A 197 -12.09 -19.68 -1.93
CA VAL A 197 -12.36 -19.13 -3.27
C VAL A 197 -11.06 -18.97 -4.08
N PHE A 198 -10.12 -18.14 -3.63
CA PHE A 198 -9.00 -17.73 -4.48
C PHE A 198 -8.02 -18.88 -4.74
N LEU A 199 -7.59 -19.59 -3.71
CA LEU A 199 -6.66 -20.71 -3.85
C LEU A 199 -7.23 -21.88 -4.67
N PRO A 200 -8.48 -22.34 -4.45
CA PRO A 200 -9.09 -23.37 -5.30
C PRO A 200 -9.17 -22.99 -6.77
N GLN A 201 -9.46 -21.73 -7.08
CA GLN A 201 -9.50 -21.23 -8.45
C GLN A 201 -8.08 -21.15 -9.06
N ALA A 202 -7.11 -20.61 -8.31
CA ALA A 202 -5.70 -20.57 -8.69
C ALA A 202 -5.16 -21.98 -8.98
N ASN A 203 -5.48 -22.96 -8.14
CA ASN A 203 -5.10 -24.36 -8.31
C ASN A 203 -5.73 -25.03 -9.55
N LYS A 204 -6.89 -24.56 -10.02
CA LYS A 204 -7.51 -24.98 -11.28
C LYS A 204 -6.89 -24.32 -12.53
N GLY A 205 -5.87 -23.47 -12.36
CA GLY A 205 -5.24 -22.77 -13.44
C GLY A 205 -5.99 -21.50 -13.89
N LEU A 206 -6.97 -21.02 -13.10
CA LEU A 206 -7.76 -19.84 -13.45
C LEU A 206 -6.99 -18.56 -13.07
N ALA A 207 -6.85 -17.66 -14.03
CA ALA A 207 -6.29 -16.34 -13.79
C ALA A 207 -7.27 -15.48 -12.98
N GLN A 208 -6.76 -14.79 -11.95
CA GLN A 208 -7.55 -13.94 -11.08
C GLN A 208 -6.97 -12.52 -11.02
N ALA A 209 -7.87 -11.53 -10.96
CA ALA A 209 -7.55 -10.15 -10.64
C ALA A 209 -8.33 -9.77 -9.37
N ILE A 210 -7.62 -9.44 -8.31
CA ILE A 210 -8.19 -9.09 -7.02
C ILE A 210 -7.93 -7.61 -6.77
N VAL A 211 -8.98 -6.80 -6.68
CA VAL A 211 -8.90 -5.41 -6.17
C VAL A 211 -9.11 -5.47 -4.68
N LEU A 212 -8.06 -5.19 -3.93
CA LEU A 212 -8.05 -5.28 -2.48
C LEU A 212 -8.11 -3.88 -1.87
N LEU A 213 -9.28 -3.49 -1.36
CA LEU A 213 -9.49 -2.26 -0.59
C LEU A 213 -9.16 -2.55 0.88
N SER A 214 -7.88 -2.46 1.23
CA SER A 214 -7.38 -2.84 2.55
C SER A 214 -6.05 -2.15 2.85
N GLY A 215 -5.52 -2.35 4.06
CA GLY A 215 -4.12 -2.11 4.36
C GLY A 215 -3.24 -3.33 4.06
N ASP A 216 -1.98 -3.28 4.53
CA ASP A 216 -0.99 -4.36 4.37
C ASP A 216 -1.49 -5.70 4.94
N GLY A 217 -2.30 -5.67 6.02
CA GLY A 217 -2.84 -6.86 6.67
C GLY A 217 -3.63 -7.78 5.75
N GLY A 218 -4.48 -7.24 4.88
CA GLY A 218 -5.23 -8.06 3.91
C GLY A 218 -4.32 -8.77 2.90
N MET A 219 -3.22 -8.13 2.49
CA MET A 219 -2.21 -8.76 1.62
C MET A 219 -1.52 -9.93 2.35
N VAL A 220 -1.13 -9.72 3.59
CA VAL A 220 -0.49 -10.74 4.45
C VAL A 220 -1.41 -11.92 4.69
N ASP A 221 -2.71 -11.69 4.89
CA ASP A 221 -3.71 -12.75 5.05
C ASP A 221 -3.80 -13.62 3.79
N ILE A 222 -3.82 -13.01 2.59
CA ILE A 222 -3.81 -13.76 1.32
C ILE A 222 -2.54 -14.59 1.18
N ILE A 223 -1.37 -14.00 1.45
CA ILE A 223 -0.07 -14.67 1.32
C ILE A 223 0.01 -15.89 2.25
N ASN A 224 -0.30 -15.71 3.54
CA ASN A 224 -0.22 -16.78 4.52
C ASN A 224 -1.25 -17.88 4.23
N ALA A 225 -2.47 -17.55 3.81
CA ALA A 225 -3.47 -18.56 3.44
C ALA A 225 -3.04 -19.41 2.23
N ILE A 226 -2.41 -18.80 1.21
CA ILE A 226 -1.89 -19.53 0.05
C ILE A 226 -0.70 -20.44 0.45
N LEU A 227 0.25 -19.91 1.23
CA LEU A 227 1.46 -20.62 1.60
C LEU A 227 1.22 -21.69 2.66
N SER A 228 0.19 -21.56 3.47
CA SER A 228 -0.20 -22.58 4.46
C SER A 228 -0.96 -23.76 3.87
N ALA A 229 -1.23 -23.77 2.57
CA ALA A 229 -2.01 -24.81 1.92
C ALA A 229 -1.25 -25.43 0.73
N GLN A 230 -1.68 -26.63 0.32
CA GLN A 230 -1.07 -27.30 -0.82
C GLN A 230 -1.44 -26.60 -2.13
N ARG A 231 -0.41 -26.23 -2.91
CA ARG A 231 -0.55 -25.72 -4.27
C ARG A 231 -0.38 -26.84 -5.29
N GLN A 232 -1.24 -26.81 -6.32
CA GLN A 232 -1.18 -27.76 -7.42
C GLN A 232 -0.15 -27.30 -8.47
N THR A 233 0.27 -28.21 -9.34
CA THR A 233 1.19 -27.86 -10.45
C THR A 233 0.58 -26.87 -11.45
N THR A 234 -0.74 -26.79 -11.49
CA THR A 234 -1.53 -25.86 -12.31
C THR A 234 -1.76 -24.50 -11.65
N PHE A 235 -1.19 -24.26 -10.45
CA PHE A 235 -1.40 -23.02 -9.72
C PHE A 235 -1.00 -21.78 -10.54
N VAL A 236 -1.93 -20.84 -10.70
CA VAL A 236 -1.69 -19.53 -11.32
C VAL A 236 -1.75 -18.46 -10.22
N LYS A 237 -0.69 -17.66 -10.11
CA LYS A 237 -0.62 -16.59 -9.12
C LYS A 237 -1.76 -15.60 -9.28
N PRO A 238 -2.53 -15.28 -8.23
CA PRO A 238 -3.44 -14.15 -8.25
C PRO A 238 -2.70 -12.84 -8.49
N CYS A 239 -3.29 -11.96 -9.30
CA CYS A 239 -2.80 -10.61 -9.54
C CYS A 239 -3.60 -9.65 -8.65
N ILE A 240 -2.92 -8.92 -7.76
CA ILE A 240 -3.56 -8.08 -6.76
C ILE A 240 -3.28 -6.61 -7.05
N THR A 241 -4.34 -5.80 -7.11
CA THR A 241 -4.26 -4.35 -7.06
C THR A 241 -4.66 -3.89 -5.67
N LEU A 242 -3.74 -3.24 -4.97
CA LEU A 242 -3.98 -2.70 -3.64
C LEU A 242 -4.52 -1.27 -3.74
N LEU A 243 -5.71 -1.02 -3.18
CA LEU A 243 -6.20 0.31 -2.87
C LEU A 243 -5.93 0.56 -1.38
N PRO A 244 -4.95 1.43 -1.04
CA PRO A 244 -4.35 1.49 0.29
C PRO A 244 -5.24 2.24 1.28
N LEU A 245 -6.05 1.52 2.04
CA LEU A 245 -7.00 2.05 3.02
C LEU A 245 -6.69 1.65 4.47
N GLY A 246 -5.49 1.12 4.71
CA GLY A 246 -4.96 0.87 6.06
C GLY A 246 -4.41 2.13 6.71
N THR A 247 -3.96 2.02 7.96
CA THR A 247 -3.38 3.15 8.71
C THR A 247 -1.95 3.48 8.22
N GLY A 248 -1.07 2.50 8.03
CA GLY A 248 0.33 2.71 7.62
C GLY A 248 0.53 2.59 6.11
N ASN A 249 -0.02 1.55 5.49
CA ASN A 249 0.10 1.22 4.05
C ASN A 249 1.56 1.16 3.57
N ALA A 250 2.41 0.48 4.33
CA ALA A 250 3.85 0.41 4.09
C ALA A 250 4.20 -0.11 2.69
N LEU A 251 3.53 -1.18 2.26
CA LEU A 251 3.72 -1.77 0.94
C LEU A 251 3.32 -0.79 -0.17
N ALA A 252 2.16 -0.15 -0.05
CA ALA A 252 1.67 0.81 -1.04
C ALA A 252 2.54 2.06 -1.14
N ASN A 253 2.99 2.61 -0.01
CA ASN A 253 3.90 3.75 0.03
C ASN A 253 5.24 3.40 -0.63
N SER A 254 5.80 2.24 -0.32
CA SER A 254 7.09 1.80 -0.84
C SER A 254 7.05 1.41 -2.32
N ALA A 255 5.90 0.93 -2.80
CA ALA A 255 5.68 0.58 -4.20
C ALA A 255 5.21 1.76 -5.07
N GLY A 256 5.05 2.97 -4.50
CA GLY A 256 4.61 4.16 -5.20
C GLY A 256 3.10 4.18 -5.53
N ILE A 257 2.31 3.25 -4.99
CA ILE A 257 0.86 3.17 -5.22
C ILE A 257 0.13 4.35 -4.56
N ASN A 258 0.64 4.83 -3.42
CA ASN A 258 0.07 5.92 -2.63
C ASN A 258 0.79 7.27 -2.84
N SER A 259 1.39 7.45 -4.02
CA SER A 259 2.16 8.66 -4.35
C SER A 259 1.29 9.85 -4.76
N ASP A 260 0.00 9.61 -5.05
CA ASP A 260 -0.95 10.61 -5.52
C ASP A 260 -2.29 10.54 -4.77
N ASN A 261 -3.26 11.38 -5.15
CA ASN A 261 -4.57 11.44 -4.50
C ASN A 261 -5.57 10.39 -5.03
N THR A 262 -5.17 9.58 -6.01
CA THR A 262 -6.08 8.64 -6.68
C THR A 262 -6.35 7.36 -5.88
N ALA A 263 -5.75 7.22 -4.68
CA ALA A 263 -5.92 6.07 -3.79
C ALA A 263 -5.66 4.71 -4.49
N GLY A 264 -4.67 4.68 -5.40
CA GLY A 264 -4.31 3.48 -6.16
C GLY A 264 -5.13 3.25 -7.44
N LEU A 265 -6.13 4.09 -7.76
CA LEU A 265 -6.93 3.95 -8.98
C LEU A 265 -6.11 4.17 -10.25
N ARG A 266 -5.12 5.07 -10.22
CA ARG A 266 -4.17 5.22 -11.32
C ARG A 266 -3.37 3.93 -11.53
N THR A 267 -2.83 3.36 -10.46
CA THR A 267 -2.12 2.07 -10.50
C THR A 267 -3.01 0.94 -11.03
N LEU A 268 -4.28 0.93 -10.66
CA LEU A 268 -5.27 0.01 -11.20
C LEU A 268 -5.34 0.04 -12.73
N LEU A 269 -5.30 1.23 -13.35
CA LEU A 269 -5.44 1.39 -14.81
C LEU A 269 -4.12 1.29 -15.58
N HIS A 270 -3.03 1.78 -15.01
CA HIS A 270 -1.74 1.95 -15.70
C HIS A 270 -0.67 0.97 -15.23
N GLY A 271 -0.85 0.35 -14.06
CA GLY A 271 0.14 -0.53 -13.48
C GLY A 271 0.32 -1.84 -14.23
N SER A 272 1.40 -2.52 -13.90
CA SER A 272 1.70 -3.86 -14.38
C SER A 272 1.96 -4.80 -13.21
N PRO A 273 1.58 -6.09 -13.34
CA PRO A 273 1.85 -7.08 -12.29
C PRO A 273 3.34 -7.38 -12.20
N LYS A 274 3.85 -7.40 -10.96
CA LYS A 274 5.22 -7.83 -10.62
C LYS A 274 5.16 -8.77 -9.43
N GLY A 275 6.00 -9.80 -9.45
CA GLY A 275 6.10 -10.76 -8.33
C GLY A 275 6.37 -10.02 -7.01
N LEU A 276 5.57 -10.31 -5.99
CA LEU A 276 5.76 -9.73 -4.66
C LEU A 276 6.83 -10.50 -3.91
N PRO A 277 7.95 -9.87 -3.52
CA PRO A 277 8.98 -10.49 -2.69
C PRO A 277 8.45 -10.78 -1.29
N LEU A 278 8.90 -11.89 -0.71
CA LEU A 278 8.48 -12.36 0.60
C LEU A 278 9.69 -12.70 1.47
N PHE A 279 9.48 -12.71 2.78
CA PHE A 279 10.34 -13.40 3.72
C PHE A 279 9.55 -14.46 4.48
N ARG A 280 10.28 -15.47 4.99
CA ARG A 280 9.75 -16.51 5.87
C ARG A 280 10.34 -16.35 7.26
N ALA A 281 9.49 -16.33 8.27
CA ALA A 281 9.85 -16.35 9.68
C ALA A 281 9.52 -17.72 10.28
N LYS A 282 10.54 -18.41 10.79
CA LYS A 282 10.43 -19.64 11.57
C LYS A 282 10.53 -19.31 13.04
N PHE A 283 9.75 -19.98 13.85
CA PHE A 283 9.73 -19.76 15.30
C PHE A 283 10.06 -21.03 16.07
N SER A 284 10.56 -20.86 17.29
CA SER A 284 10.63 -21.97 18.25
C SER A 284 9.25 -22.56 18.52
N PRO A 285 9.16 -23.84 18.91
CA PRO A 285 7.88 -24.45 19.30
C PRO A 285 7.18 -23.64 20.38
N GLY A 286 5.84 -23.59 20.33
CA GLY A 286 5.03 -22.84 21.28
C GLY A 286 4.68 -21.42 20.87
N ALA A 287 5.24 -20.87 19.78
CA ALA A 287 4.87 -19.54 19.29
C ALA A 287 3.39 -19.47 18.89
N ARG A 288 2.74 -18.35 19.22
CA ARG A 288 1.29 -18.09 19.03
C ARG A 288 1.05 -16.76 18.33
N LEU A 289 0.15 -16.75 17.37
CA LEU A 289 -0.42 -15.53 16.80
C LEU A 289 -1.44 -14.95 17.77
N LEU A 290 -1.30 -13.68 18.12
CA LEU A 290 -2.27 -12.94 18.94
C LEU A 290 -3.33 -12.33 18.02
N VAL A 291 -4.60 -12.58 18.29
CA VAL A 291 -5.76 -12.09 17.52
C VAL A 291 -6.77 -11.46 18.47
N ASP A 292 -7.84 -10.87 17.91
CA ASP A 292 -8.89 -10.18 18.66
C ASP A 292 -8.33 -9.21 19.70
N HIS A 293 -7.56 -8.22 19.23
CA HIS A 293 -6.91 -7.24 20.12
C HIS A 293 -6.00 -7.90 21.18
N GLN A 294 -5.37 -9.01 20.83
CA GLN A 294 -4.49 -9.83 21.68
C GLN A 294 -5.22 -10.52 22.84
N GLN A 295 -6.54 -10.68 22.77
CA GLN A 295 -7.35 -11.40 23.74
C GLN A 295 -7.37 -12.90 23.47
N GLU A 296 -7.13 -13.33 22.23
CA GLU A 296 -7.10 -14.72 21.82
C GLU A 296 -5.74 -15.09 21.22
N GLU A 297 -5.40 -16.36 21.34
CA GLU A 297 -4.18 -16.95 20.78
C GLU A 297 -4.53 -18.02 19.75
N GLN A 298 -3.85 -17.98 18.61
CA GLN A 298 -3.99 -18.98 17.56
C GLN A 298 -2.66 -19.66 17.27
N HIS A 299 -2.72 -20.95 16.91
CA HIS A 299 -1.56 -21.65 16.43
C HIS A 299 -1.11 -21.11 15.08
N LEU A 300 0.19 -20.91 14.92
CA LEU A 300 0.79 -20.66 13.62
C LEU A 300 0.70 -21.91 12.75
N HIS A 301 0.70 -21.71 11.43
CA HIS A 301 0.93 -22.80 10.49
C HIS A 301 2.26 -23.48 10.79
N GLN A 302 2.33 -24.79 10.62
CA GLN A 302 3.55 -25.58 10.87
C GLN A 302 4.02 -26.27 9.60
N GLU A 303 5.31 -26.14 9.32
CA GLU A 303 6.01 -26.96 8.33
C GLU A 303 7.02 -27.83 9.06
N ASP A 304 6.93 -29.14 8.89
CA ASP A 304 7.78 -30.13 9.58
C ASP A 304 7.79 -29.96 11.12
N GLY A 305 6.66 -29.54 11.69
CA GLY A 305 6.53 -29.30 13.13
C GLY A 305 7.11 -27.97 13.63
N VAL A 306 7.57 -27.10 12.74
CA VAL A 306 8.11 -25.76 13.07
C VAL A 306 7.04 -24.69 12.76
N PRO A 307 6.68 -23.84 13.73
CA PRO A 307 5.75 -22.74 13.48
C PRO A 307 6.34 -21.73 12.49
N ILE A 308 5.54 -21.29 11.51
CA ILE A 308 5.97 -20.41 10.43
C ILE A 308 4.95 -19.28 10.19
N ALA A 309 5.48 -18.12 9.83
CA ALA A 309 4.71 -17.00 9.27
C ALA A 309 5.48 -16.41 8.08
N TYR A 310 4.73 -15.83 7.13
CA TYR A 310 5.28 -15.14 5.96
C TYR A 310 4.92 -13.67 6.01
N GLY A 311 5.84 -12.84 5.53
CA GLY A 311 5.62 -11.40 5.41
C GLY A 311 6.19 -10.83 4.12
N ALA A 312 5.72 -9.64 3.75
CA ALA A 312 6.12 -8.88 2.57
C ALA A 312 6.65 -7.48 2.92
N VAL A 313 6.53 -7.08 4.18
CA VAL A 313 6.85 -5.72 4.64
C VAL A 313 7.95 -5.75 5.68
N VAL A 314 7.67 -6.25 6.90
CA VAL A 314 8.56 -6.10 8.05
C VAL A 314 8.47 -7.26 9.04
N CYS A 315 9.63 -7.67 9.57
CA CYS A 315 9.74 -8.42 10.81
C CYS A 315 10.49 -7.58 11.84
N SER A 316 9.93 -7.38 13.02
CA SER A 316 10.58 -6.58 14.05
C SER A 316 10.43 -7.14 15.44
N TRP A 317 11.38 -6.74 16.30
CA TRP A 317 11.38 -6.94 17.74
C TRP A 317 11.96 -5.70 18.43
N GLY A 318 11.65 -5.51 19.70
CA GLY A 318 12.02 -4.32 20.45
C GLY A 318 10.94 -3.25 20.36
N LEU A 319 11.34 -1.99 20.38
CA LEU A 319 10.42 -0.85 20.42
C LEU A 319 9.33 -0.91 19.33
N HIS A 320 9.67 -1.23 18.08
CA HIS A 320 8.68 -1.23 17.00
C HIS A 320 7.60 -2.32 17.20
N ALA A 321 8.01 -3.54 17.56
CA ALA A 321 7.03 -4.61 17.80
C ALA A 321 6.14 -4.31 19.00
N SER A 322 6.72 -3.76 20.08
CA SER A 322 5.97 -3.32 21.26
C SER A 322 5.01 -2.17 20.94
N LEU A 323 5.45 -1.21 20.12
CA LEU A 323 4.61 -0.11 19.64
C LEU A 323 3.38 -0.63 18.88
N VAL A 324 3.59 -1.54 17.92
CA VAL A 324 2.49 -2.12 17.14
C VAL A 324 1.57 -2.92 18.06
N ALA A 325 2.12 -3.74 18.95
CA ALA A 325 1.34 -4.54 19.88
C ALA A 325 0.49 -3.68 20.83
N ASP A 326 1.09 -2.68 21.47
CA ASP A 326 0.39 -1.83 22.44
C ASP A 326 -0.66 -0.96 21.75
N SER A 327 -0.35 -0.39 20.58
CA SER A 327 -1.30 0.42 19.81
C SER A 327 -2.50 -0.38 19.27
N ASP A 328 -2.41 -1.70 19.21
CA ASP A 328 -3.48 -2.58 18.73
C ASP A 328 -4.50 -2.97 19.81
N SER A 329 -4.29 -2.54 21.06
CA SER A 329 -5.24 -2.78 22.13
C SER A 329 -6.58 -2.08 21.89
N ALA A 330 -7.67 -2.64 22.42
CA ALA A 330 -9.02 -2.07 22.29
C ALA A 330 -9.12 -0.63 22.85
N GLU A 331 -8.26 -0.27 23.79
CA GLU A 331 -8.19 1.08 24.36
C GLU A 331 -7.60 2.08 23.38
N TYR A 332 -6.47 1.75 22.76
CA TYR A 332 -5.76 2.64 21.83
C TYR A 332 -6.42 2.76 20.46
N ARG A 333 -7.08 1.70 19.97
CA ARG A 333 -7.76 1.71 18.64
C ARG A 333 -8.81 2.82 18.52
N LYS A 334 -9.38 3.31 19.63
CA LYS A 334 -10.36 4.41 19.66
C LYS A 334 -9.78 5.74 19.13
N TYR A 335 -8.45 5.88 19.14
CA TYR A 335 -7.75 7.11 18.77
C TYR A 335 -7.24 7.10 17.31
N GLY A 336 -7.64 6.12 16.49
CA GLY A 336 -7.23 6.06 15.08
C GLY A 336 -5.71 6.06 14.90
N ALA A 337 -5.17 6.94 14.06
CA ALA A 337 -3.72 7.02 13.80
C ALA A 337 -2.91 7.55 15.00
N GLU A 338 -3.51 8.37 15.87
CA GLU A 338 -2.85 8.93 17.06
C GLU A 338 -2.40 7.85 18.06
N ARG A 339 -3.03 6.67 18.03
CA ARG A 339 -2.68 5.52 18.88
C ARG A 339 -1.20 5.16 18.85
N PHE A 340 -0.54 5.28 17.69
CA PHE A 340 0.88 4.96 17.57
C PHE A 340 1.76 5.96 18.32
N GLN A 341 1.43 7.24 18.28
CA GLN A 341 2.14 8.28 19.02
C GLN A 341 1.95 8.12 20.53
N MET A 342 0.73 7.76 20.96
CA MET A 342 0.42 7.51 22.36
C MET A 342 1.22 6.30 22.88
N ALA A 343 1.18 5.16 22.17
CA ALA A 343 1.94 3.96 22.54
C ALA A 343 3.46 4.23 22.56
N ALA A 344 3.99 4.98 21.58
CA ALA A 344 5.39 5.38 21.54
C ALA A 344 5.76 6.19 22.79
N LYS A 345 4.93 7.16 23.15
CA LYS A 345 5.15 7.99 24.35
C LYS A 345 5.21 7.16 25.62
N ASP A 346 4.26 6.22 25.78
CA ASP A 346 4.20 5.38 27.00
C ASP A 346 5.37 4.40 27.07
N LEU A 347 5.86 3.88 25.94
CA LEU A 347 7.01 3.00 25.87
C LEU A 347 8.33 3.73 26.13
N LEU A 348 8.47 4.96 25.65
CA LEU A 348 9.70 5.75 25.76
C LEU A 348 9.78 6.56 27.06
N TYR A 349 8.64 6.91 27.63
CA TYR A 349 8.52 7.71 28.86
C TYR A 349 7.52 7.07 29.84
N PRO A 350 7.87 5.92 30.43
CA PRO A 350 6.98 5.23 31.37
C PRO A 350 6.51 6.13 32.52
N SER A 351 5.23 6.06 32.85
CA SER A 351 4.61 6.94 33.86
C SER A 351 5.12 6.73 35.30
N ASP A 352 5.74 5.56 35.54
CA ASP A 352 6.38 5.23 36.84
C ASP A 352 7.78 5.84 36.99
N GLY A 353 8.27 6.58 35.98
CA GLY A 353 9.59 7.22 35.98
C GLY A 353 10.75 6.26 35.69
N SER A 354 10.47 5.01 35.30
CA SER A 354 11.49 4.10 34.82
C SER A 354 12.05 4.54 33.44
N THR A 355 13.18 4.00 33.05
CA THR A 355 13.71 4.18 31.67
C THR A 355 12.96 3.28 30.68
N ALA A 356 13.03 3.65 29.39
CA ALA A 356 12.52 2.80 28.32
C ALA A 356 13.11 1.38 28.43
N HIS A 357 12.29 0.36 28.11
CA HIS A 357 12.70 -1.04 28.26
C HIS A 357 13.91 -1.39 27.37
N GLN A 358 14.84 -2.14 27.95
CA GLN A 358 15.99 -2.69 27.26
C GLN A 358 15.72 -4.15 26.95
N TYR A 359 15.54 -4.47 25.67
CA TYR A 359 15.15 -5.81 25.22
C TYR A 359 16.32 -6.78 25.29
N LEU A 360 16.16 -7.87 26.05
CA LEU A 360 17.20 -8.86 26.32
C LEU A 360 17.14 -10.03 25.32
N GLY A 361 18.23 -10.25 24.58
CA GLY A 361 18.31 -11.33 23.61
C GLY A 361 19.56 -11.25 22.77
N LYS A 362 19.79 -12.29 21.96
CA LYS A 362 20.91 -12.34 21.01
C LYS A 362 20.39 -12.13 19.59
N LEU A 363 21.10 -11.32 18.82
CA LEU A 363 20.86 -11.09 17.40
C LEU A 363 22.02 -11.69 16.60
N SER A 364 21.70 -12.50 15.59
CA SER A 364 22.66 -12.93 14.56
C SER A 364 22.13 -12.54 13.18
N VAL A 365 23.02 -12.17 12.28
CA VAL A 365 22.73 -11.80 10.89
C VAL A 365 23.32 -12.83 9.93
N LEU A 366 22.57 -13.17 8.91
CA LEU A 366 23.02 -14.02 7.80
C LEU A 366 23.44 -13.12 6.65
N CYS A 367 24.70 -13.13 6.31
CA CYS A 367 25.27 -12.35 5.24
C CYS A 367 25.87 -13.25 4.17
N ALA A 368 25.82 -12.83 2.90
CA ALA A 368 26.62 -13.45 1.85
C ALA A 368 28.10 -13.20 2.12
N SER A 369 28.90 -14.25 2.08
CA SER A 369 30.37 -14.14 2.12
C SER A 369 30.95 -13.99 0.71
N ASP A 370 32.21 -13.57 0.63
CA ASP A 370 32.91 -13.33 -0.65
C ASP A 370 33.01 -14.56 -1.55
N ASP A 371 32.91 -15.76 -0.97
CA ASP A 371 32.92 -17.06 -1.69
C ASP A 371 31.51 -17.50 -2.17
N GLY A 372 30.48 -16.67 -1.93
CA GLY A 372 29.10 -16.93 -2.32
C GLY A 372 28.34 -17.89 -1.38
N GLN A 373 28.94 -18.22 -0.22
CA GLN A 373 28.24 -18.93 0.84
C GLN A 373 27.62 -17.92 1.83
N SER A 374 26.54 -18.32 2.50
CA SER A 374 25.93 -17.48 3.53
C SER A 374 26.45 -17.90 4.91
N GLU A 375 26.90 -16.94 5.70
CA GLU A 375 27.44 -17.18 7.04
C GLU A 375 26.67 -16.38 8.10
N TRP A 376 26.43 -17.04 9.26
CA TRP A 376 25.85 -16.38 10.42
C TRP A 376 26.91 -15.62 11.22
N ARG A 377 26.71 -14.31 11.39
CA ARG A 377 27.54 -13.43 12.20
C ARG A 377 26.74 -12.95 13.41
N PRO A 378 27.18 -13.26 14.67
CA PRO A 378 26.53 -12.70 15.84
C PRO A 378 26.80 -11.19 15.94
N ILE A 379 25.82 -10.46 16.46
CA ILE A 379 26.01 -9.07 16.90
C ILE A 379 26.48 -9.11 18.35
N ASP A 380 27.61 -8.43 18.61
CA ASP A 380 28.31 -8.47 19.91
C ASP A 380 27.60 -7.59 20.95
N ARG A 381 26.36 -7.93 21.26
CA ARG A 381 25.55 -7.37 22.37
C ARG A 381 24.33 -8.25 22.61
N ASP A 382 23.84 -8.23 23.85
CA ASP A 382 22.66 -8.98 24.32
C ASP A 382 21.50 -8.07 24.75
N THR A 383 21.65 -6.75 24.58
CA THR A 383 20.61 -5.75 24.85
C THR A 383 20.31 -4.92 23.61
N HIS A 384 19.04 -4.73 23.29
CA HIS A 384 18.60 -4.04 22.08
C HIS A 384 17.51 -3.01 22.41
N GLY A 385 17.48 -1.89 21.69
CA GLY A 385 16.39 -0.93 21.69
C GLY A 385 15.41 -1.19 20.52
N TYR A 386 15.99 -1.53 19.37
CA TYR A 386 15.25 -1.65 18.12
C TYR A 386 15.90 -2.67 17.20
N ILE A 387 15.10 -3.59 16.68
CA ILE A 387 15.48 -4.55 15.62
C ILE A 387 14.34 -4.59 14.62
N LEU A 388 14.64 -4.28 13.35
CA LEU A 388 13.66 -4.28 12.27
C LEU A 388 14.31 -4.73 10.97
N ALA A 389 13.84 -5.85 10.44
CA ALA A 389 14.18 -6.35 9.11
C ALA A 389 13.04 -6.08 8.14
N THR A 390 13.33 -5.46 6.99
CA THR A 390 12.29 -5.00 6.06
C THR A 390 12.64 -5.23 4.60
N LEU A 391 11.60 -5.47 3.77
CA LEU A 391 11.65 -5.51 2.30
C LEU A 391 11.22 -4.18 1.66
N VAL A 392 10.73 -3.22 2.46
CA VAL A 392 10.15 -1.97 1.98
C VAL A 392 10.93 -0.75 2.43
N SER A 393 10.76 0.37 1.74
CA SER A 393 11.46 1.62 2.06
C SER A 393 10.75 2.46 3.13
N GLN A 394 9.41 2.40 3.20
CA GLN A 394 8.59 3.23 4.08
C GLN A 394 7.63 2.35 4.88
N LEU A 395 7.42 2.67 6.16
CA LEU A 395 6.40 2.02 7.00
C LEU A 395 5.08 2.80 6.99
N GLU A 396 5.15 4.10 6.78
CA GLU A 396 4.00 4.98 6.52
C GLU A 396 4.43 6.14 5.63
N LYS A 397 3.48 6.94 5.18
CA LYS A 397 3.77 8.09 4.30
C LYS A 397 4.75 9.06 4.93
N GLY A 398 5.90 9.22 4.29
CA GLY A 398 6.98 10.10 4.74
C GLY A 398 7.95 9.49 5.76
N PHE A 399 7.63 8.35 6.39
CA PHE A 399 8.52 7.64 7.30
C PHE A 399 9.39 6.64 6.55
N THR A 400 10.56 7.09 6.12
CA THR A 400 11.52 6.28 5.35
C THR A 400 12.44 5.52 6.28
N ILE A 401 12.11 4.24 6.54
CA ILE A 401 12.90 3.37 7.43
C ILE A 401 14.09 2.73 6.74
N SER A 402 14.02 2.50 5.45
CA SER A 402 15.04 1.83 4.65
C SER A 402 15.30 2.57 3.33
N PRO A 403 16.09 3.66 3.32
CA PRO A 403 16.26 4.52 2.15
C PRO A 403 16.94 3.84 0.96
N ALA A 404 17.70 2.76 1.16
CA ALA A 404 18.28 1.99 0.07
C ALA A 404 17.34 0.92 -0.54
N SER A 405 16.16 0.66 0.06
CA SER A 405 15.18 -0.26 -0.50
C SER A 405 14.51 0.36 -1.72
N LYS A 406 14.42 -0.43 -2.79
CA LYS A 406 13.69 -0.08 -4.02
C LYS A 406 12.38 -0.86 -4.10
N PRO A 407 11.37 -0.35 -4.79
CA PRO A 407 10.11 -1.06 -4.96
C PRO A 407 10.32 -2.51 -5.44
N LEU A 408 9.89 -3.48 -4.65
CA LEU A 408 9.92 -4.91 -4.95
C LEU A 408 11.31 -5.49 -5.31
N ASP A 409 12.41 -4.91 -4.79
CA ASP A 409 13.77 -5.40 -5.06
C ASP A 409 14.10 -6.72 -4.33
N GLY A 410 13.27 -7.14 -3.37
CA GLY A 410 13.43 -8.38 -2.61
C GLY A 410 14.63 -8.40 -1.67
N ALA A 411 15.32 -7.28 -1.51
CA ALA A 411 16.49 -7.18 -0.64
C ALA A 411 16.05 -6.91 0.80
N LEU A 412 16.27 -7.89 1.67
CA LEU A 412 16.04 -7.73 3.11
C LEU A 412 17.10 -6.82 3.71
N ARG A 413 16.67 -5.78 4.43
CA ARG A 413 17.56 -4.84 5.11
C ARG A 413 17.24 -4.80 6.59
N LEU A 414 18.27 -4.79 7.40
CA LEU A 414 18.19 -4.75 8.85
C LEU A 414 18.57 -3.35 9.35
N ILE A 415 17.70 -2.82 10.19
CA ILE A 415 17.94 -1.61 11.00
C ILE A 415 17.94 -2.04 12.46
N HIS A 416 19.01 -1.75 13.20
CA HIS A 416 19.04 -2.04 14.61
C HIS A 416 19.93 -1.06 15.38
N PHE A 417 19.61 -0.84 16.66
CA PHE A 417 20.42 -0.06 17.58
C PHE A 417 20.31 -0.57 19.02
N ALA A 418 21.32 -0.20 19.81
CA ALA A 418 21.36 -0.48 21.26
C ALA A 418 20.28 0.29 22.00
N PRO A 419 19.97 -0.07 23.26
CA PRO A 419 19.10 0.76 24.07
C PRO A 419 19.70 2.17 24.23
N VAL A 420 18.88 3.17 23.94
CA VAL A 420 19.19 4.59 24.15
C VAL A 420 17.99 5.23 24.88
N GLY A 421 18.19 6.43 25.44
CA GLY A 421 17.12 7.15 26.12
C GLY A 421 15.93 7.49 25.24
N GLY A 422 14.79 7.81 25.84
CA GLY A 422 13.58 8.15 25.10
C GLY A 422 13.78 9.34 24.15
N GLU A 423 14.47 10.39 24.59
CA GLU A 423 14.79 11.57 23.75
C GLU A 423 15.69 11.21 22.57
N GLU A 424 16.72 10.41 22.79
CA GLU A 424 17.64 9.96 21.74
C GLU A 424 16.92 9.04 20.74
N THR A 425 16.03 8.17 21.21
CA THR A 425 15.20 7.34 20.34
C THR A 425 14.28 8.21 19.47
N MET A 426 13.63 9.21 20.04
CA MET A 426 12.80 10.17 19.29
C MET A 426 13.61 10.96 18.25
N GLU A 427 14.84 11.35 18.60
CA GLU A 427 15.76 11.99 17.64
C GLU A 427 16.05 11.09 16.45
N ILE A 428 16.41 9.83 16.69
CA ILE A 428 16.68 8.83 15.64
C ILE A 428 15.42 8.65 14.77
N MET A 429 14.24 8.45 15.37
CA MET A 429 13.00 8.22 14.62
C MET A 429 12.56 9.45 13.83
N THR A 430 12.79 10.67 14.33
CA THR A 430 12.52 11.92 13.59
C THR A 430 13.35 12.01 12.32
N LYS A 431 14.59 11.52 12.31
CA LYS A 431 15.45 11.47 11.12
C LYS A 431 14.90 10.52 10.04
N ALA A 432 14.07 9.54 10.40
CA ALA A 432 13.38 8.68 9.43
C ALA A 432 12.35 9.48 8.61
N TYR A 433 11.66 10.46 9.21
CA TYR A 433 10.79 11.39 8.48
C TYR A 433 11.57 12.40 7.60
N GLN A 434 12.86 12.53 7.79
CA GLN A 434 13.72 13.37 6.98
C GLN A 434 14.40 12.59 5.83
N GLY A 435 13.62 11.72 5.16
CA GLY A 435 14.11 10.92 4.04
C GLY A 435 15.06 9.80 4.44
N GLY A 436 14.95 9.30 5.68
CA GLY A 436 15.73 8.16 6.14
C GLY A 436 17.13 8.53 6.65
N GLN A 437 17.38 9.80 7.07
CA GLN A 437 18.69 10.24 7.56
C GLN A 437 19.17 9.51 8.82
N HIS A 438 18.27 8.81 9.55
CA HIS A 438 18.64 8.01 10.72
C HIS A 438 19.67 6.90 10.42
N VAL A 439 19.72 6.39 9.17
CA VAL A 439 20.74 5.36 8.81
C VAL A 439 22.16 5.89 8.77
N SER A 440 22.34 7.21 8.82
CA SER A 440 23.65 7.87 8.92
C SER A 440 24.02 8.24 10.38
N ASP A 441 23.16 7.93 11.35
CA ASP A 441 23.43 8.15 12.76
C ASP A 441 24.37 7.05 13.28
N GLU A 442 25.44 7.41 13.98
CA GLU A 442 26.45 6.48 14.49
C GLU A 442 25.88 5.40 15.44
N ARG A 443 24.75 5.69 16.08
CA ARG A 443 24.03 4.75 16.96
C ARG A 443 23.30 3.67 16.19
N VAL A 444 22.99 3.89 14.90
CA VAL A 444 22.15 3.02 14.06
C VAL A 444 23.00 2.17 13.15
N SER A 445 22.80 0.87 13.20
CA SER A 445 23.34 -0.07 12.21
C SER A 445 22.31 -0.32 11.11
N TYR A 446 22.74 -0.20 9.86
CA TYR A 446 21.90 -0.41 8.67
C TYR A 446 22.65 -1.23 7.65
N GLU A 447 22.18 -2.43 7.35
CA GLU A 447 22.86 -3.34 6.42
C GLU A 447 21.87 -4.21 5.63
N ARG A 448 22.30 -4.66 4.44
CA ARG A 448 21.58 -5.69 3.67
C ARG A 448 21.95 -7.06 4.25
N VAL A 449 20.94 -7.91 4.47
CA VAL A 449 21.10 -9.26 5.03
C VAL A 449 20.31 -10.26 4.21
N GLU A 450 20.67 -11.53 4.29
CA GLU A 450 19.89 -12.66 3.77
C GLU A 450 18.92 -13.22 4.81
N GLY A 451 19.19 -12.95 6.08
CA GLY A 451 18.34 -13.34 7.19
C GLY A 451 18.81 -12.77 8.52
N ILE A 452 17.97 -12.92 9.51
CA ILE A 452 18.27 -12.60 10.91
C ILE A 452 17.78 -13.74 11.81
N ARG A 453 18.41 -13.88 12.96
CA ARG A 453 17.98 -14.78 14.04
C ARG A 453 18.02 -14.03 15.36
N ILE A 454 16.91 -14.08 16.08
CA ILE A 454 16.76 -13.46 17.41
C ILE A 454 16.49 -14.61 18.41
N GLU A 455 17.27 -14.69 19.47
CA GLU A 455 17.08 -15.59 20.59
C GLU A 455 16.69 -14.78 21.83
N PHE A 456 15.50 -15.04 22.36
CA PHE A 456 14.91 -14.23 23.42
C PHE A 456 15.45 -14.64 24.80
N ALA A 457 15.97 -13.67 25.56
CA ALA A 457 16.32 -13.84 26.97
C ALA A 457 15.31 -13.15 27.91
N GLU A 458 14.24 -12.59 27.35
CA GLU A 458 13.16 -11.94 28.08
C GLU A 458 12.35 -12.93 28.92
N THR A 459 12.08 -12.57 30.16
CA THR A 459 11.23 -13.36 31.07
C THR A 459 9.75 -13.04 30.92
N GLU A 460 9.40 -11.76 30.70
CA GLU A 460 8.03 -11.31 30.56
C GLU A 460 7.49 -11.51 29.14
N THR A 461 6.27 -12.01 29.04
CA THR A 461 5.57 -12.25 27.77
C THR A 461 5.43 -10.98 26.94
N ARG A 462 5.20 -9.83 27.59
CA ARG A 462 5.06 -8.53 26.91
C ARG A 462 6.24 -8.23 25.99
N TRP A 463 7.45 -8.58 26.39
CA TRP A 463 8.69 -8.24 25.68
C TRP A 463 9.16 -9.33 24.68
N ARG A 464 8.44 -10.48 24.61
CA ARG A 464 8.69 -11.54 23.64
C ARG A 464 7.75 -11.49 22.43
N LYS A 465 7.21 -10.35 22.13
CA LYS A 465 6.32 -10.13 20.98
C LYS A 465 7.13 -9.75 19.75
N VAL A 466 6.87 -10.43 18.64
CA VAL A 466 7.44 -10.17 17.31
C VAL A 466 6.32 -9.65 16.42
N CYS A 467 6.59 -8.60 15.67
CA CYS A 467 5.66 -8.08 14.67
C CYS A 467 6.06 -8.59 13.27
N ILE A 468 5.13 -9.24 12.58
CA ILE A 468 5.21 -9.60 11.17
C ILE A 468 4.10 -8.88 10.41
N ASP A 469 4.45 -7.83 9.66
CA ASP A 469 3.51 -7.05 8.84
C ASP A 469 2.24 -6.61 9.61
N GLY A 470 2.41 -6.19 10.85
CA GLY A 470 1.32 -5.78 11.74
C GLY A 470 0.68 -6.93 12.55
N LYS A 471 0.95 -8.20 12.24
CA LYS A 471 0.51 -9.33 13.06
C LYS A 471 1.49 -9.53 14.22
N ILE A 472 0.97 -9.76 15.43
CA ILE A 472 1.77 -9.94 16.64
C ILE A 472 1.87 -11.42 16.98
N ILE A 473 3.10 -11.91 17.09
CA ILE A 473 3.41 -13.29 17.45
C ILE A 473 4.13 -13.29 18.80
N CYS A 474 3.57 -14.01 19.75
CA CYS A 474 4.19 -14.23 21.07
C CYS A 474 5.08 -15.48 21.02
N VAL A 475 6.29 -15.35 21.55
CA VAL A 475 7.29 -16.41 21.60
C VAL A 475 7.47 -16.90 23.03
N GLU A 476 7.69 -18.21 23.23
CA GLU A 476 7.92 -18.80 24.55
C GLU A 476 9.25 -18.32 25.17
N PRO A 477 9.40 -18.39 26.52
CA PRO A 477 10.67 -18.07 27.19
C PRO A 477 11.83 -18.93 26.64
N GLY A 478 12.96 -18.26 26.33
CA GLY A 478 14.14 -18.91 25.72
C GLY A 478 13.92 -19.36 24.28
N GLY A 479 12.82 -18.96 23.67
CA GLY A 479 12.53 -19.25 22.26
C GLY A 479 13.32 -18.36 21.31
N TRP A 480 13.04 -18.52 20.01
CA TRP A 480 13.73 -17.81 18.94
C TRP A 480 12.82 -17.55 17.74
N VAL A 481 13.21 -16.59 16.93
CA VAL A 481 12.70 -16.36 15.57
C VAL A 481 13.87 -16.30 14.58
N GLU A 482 13.74 -16.99 13.44
CA GLU A 482 14.69 -16.91 12.32
C GLU A 482 13.94 -16.46 11.07
N VAL A 483 14.39 -15.36 10.48
CA VAL A 483 13.81 -14.74 9.28
C VAL A 483 14.78 -14.89 8.13
N ARG A 484 14.30 -15.33 6.97
CA ARG A 484 15.07 -15.37 5.71
C ARG A 484 14.23 -14.87 4.54
N THR A 485 14.88 -14.32 3.54
CA THR A 485 14.22 -14.06 2.26
C THR A 485 13.62 -15.35 1.71
N HIS A 486 12.44 -15.26 1.11
CA HIS A 486 11.73 -16.37 0.52
C HIS A 486 11.69 -16.20 -1.01
N ALA A 487 12.28 -17.15 -1.73
CA ALA A 487 12.49 -17.01 -3.18
C ALA A 487 11.21 -17.11 -4.00
N GLU A 488 10.16 -17.75 -3.46
CA GLU A 488 8.94 -18.01 -4.19
C GLU A 488 7.83 -17.01 -3.85
N GLY A 489 7.60 -16.04 -4.74
CA GLY A 489 6.40 -15.20 -4.67
C GLY A 489 5.15 -15.98 -5.09
N VAL A 490 4.05 -15.84 -4.36
CA VAL A 490 2.79 -16.57 -4.59
C VAL A 490 1.67 -15.67 -5.11
N VAL A 491 1.91 -14.38 -5.16
CA VAL A 491 1.02 -13.37 -5.74
C VAL A 491 1.84 -12.37 -6.55
N ASP A 492 1.18 -11.73 -7.51
CA ASP A 492 1.72 -10.58 -8.22
C ASP A 492 1.03 -9.31 -7.71
N LEU A 493 1.81 -8.28 -7.38
CA LEU A 493 1.30 -6.96 -7.02
C LEU A 493 1.32 -6.06 -8.26
N VAL A 494 0.22 -5.37 -8.51
CA VAL A 494 0.16 -4.34 -9.56
C VAL A 494 0.82 -3.08 -9.03
N VAL A 495 1.84 -2.61 -9.75
CA VAL A 495 2.59 -1.39 -9.42
C VAL A 495 2.73 -0.49 -10.63
N SER A 496 2.86 0.81 -10.41
CA SER A 496 3.17 1.77 -11.47
C SER A 496 4.51 1.44 -12.13
N GLN A 497 4.62 1.69 -13.44
CA GLN A 497 5.85 1.47 -14.20
C GLN A 497 6.87 2.57 -13.92
#